data_f7735f103b2ccf3dd6c73ea80d30a933
#
_entry.id   f7735f103b2ccf3dd6c73ea80d30a933
#
_cell.length_a   1.000
_cell.length_b   1.000
_cell.length_c   1.000
_cell.angle_alpha   90.00
_cell.angle_beta   90.00
_cell.angle_gamma   90.00
#
_symmetry.space_group_name_H-M   'P 1'
#
loop_
_entity.id
_entity.type
_entity.pdbx_description
1 polymer ?
#
loop_
_entity_poly.entity_id
_entity_poly.type
_entity_poly.pdbx_seq_one_letter_code
_entity_poly.pdbx_strand_id
1 'polypeptide(L)'
;EVRDASSKTYAAMLKSRILGENPCNVDKIFRRIKQFGGDSRQAGGVCAIEVACWDIAGKAWGVPVWQLLGGKFRDTIRCYCDTDSEGGGRDMGKALKERMERGFTFLKMDLGIELLMDVPGALSAPLGFLQKMREYKKTVFATPHGSIDPRAMRGEAYDLFNTEHYFTGIHITEKGLDFLENYMRECREVTGYEIPIAIDHLGHIPLEDCIKLARRLEKFNLAWMEDAVPWQQTEMWKQLHAATTVPLGTGEDIYLKENYKPLFESGALAVVHPDVLTAGGILETKKIGDMAEDYGVQMNIHMAESPIACLAAVHVAAATRNFMSLELHSVDVP
;
A
#
# COMPACT_ATOMS: atom_id res chain seq x y z
N GLU A 1 14.87 3.18 11.00
CA GLU A 1 13.68 3.79 10.40
C GLU A 1 12.40 3.21 10.98
N VAL A 2 11.35 3.99 11.03
CA VAL A 2 9.98 3.58 11.40
C VAL A 2 9.01 4.23 10.41
N ARG A 3 7.98 3.52 10.01
CA ARG A 3 7.01 4.01 9.01
C ARG A 3 6.22 5.23 9.51
N ASP A 4 5.82 5.21 10.76
CA ASP A 4 4.99 6.26 11.35
C ASP A 4 5.67 6.91 12.55
N ALA A 5 5.44 8.21 12.77
CA ALA A 5 6.03 8.94 13.90
C ALA A 5 5.67 8.33 15.28
N SER A 6 4.48 7.75 15.41
CA SER A 6 4.04 7.04 16.61
C SER A 6 4.87 5.77 16.86
N SER A 7 5.31 5.09 15.81
CA SER A 7 6.10 3.86 15.87
C SER A 7 7.44 4.05 16.59
N LYS A 8 8.01 5.26 16.57
CA LYS A 8 9.23 5.58 17.33
C LYS A 8 9.04 5.41 18.83
N THR A 9 7.90 5.79 19.36
CA THR A 9 7.56 5.60 20.77
C THR A 9 7.45 4.11 21.10
N TYR A 10 6.79 3.33 20.25
CA TYR A 10 6.70 1.88 20.41
C TYR A 10 8.07 1.23 20.38
N ALA A 11 8.95 1.59 19.45
CA ALA A 11 10.33 1.07 19.43
C ALA A 11 11.08 1.36 20.75
N ALA A 12 10.95 2.57 21.29
CA ALA A 12 11.55 2.94 22.57
C ALA A 12 10.98 2.13 23.77
N MET A 13 9.69 1.86 23.78
CA MET A 13 9.03 1.06 24.81
C MET A 13 9.51 -0.41 24.82
N LEU A 14 9.89 -0.95 23.66
CA LEU A 14 10.34 -2.34 23.53
C LEU A 14 11.77 -2.56 23.98
N LYS A 15 12.52 -1.48 24.21
CA LYS A 15 13.95 -1.54 24.59
C LYS A 15 14.22 -2.48 25.77
N SER A 16 13.42 -2.42 26.83
CA SER A 16 13.58 -3.27 28.02
C SER A 16 13.39 -4.78 27.77
N ARG A 17 12.77 -5.14 26.64
CA ARG A 17 12.46 -6.53 26.30
C ARG A 17 13.54 -7.19 25.44
N ILE A 18 14.41 -6.41 24.83
CA ILE A 18 15.41 -6.86 23.87
C ILE A 18 16.85 -6.60 24.32
N LEU A 19 17.09 -5.68 25.26
CA LEU A 19 18.43 -5.43 25.76
C LEU A 19 19.05 -6.69 26.38
N GLY A 20 20.30 -6.97 26.00
CA GLY A 20 21.03 -8.16 26.43
C GLY A 20 20.77 -9.40 25.58
N GLU A 21 19.82 -9.38 24.63
CA GLU A 21 19.64 -10.48 23.66
C GLU A 21 20.70 -10.40 22.55
N ASN A 22 21.04 -11.55 21.99
CA ASN A 22 21.88 -11.61 20.79
C ASN A 22 21.07 -11.19 19.56
N PRO A 23 21.40 -10.06 18.89
CA PRO A 23 20.64 -9.55 17.76
C PRO A 23 20.62 -10.50 16.55
N CYS A 24 21.57 -11.40 16.42
CA CYS A 24 21.58 -12.39 15.35
C CYS A 24 20.48 -13.49 15.53
N ASN A 25 19.84 -13.58 16.69
CA ASN A 25 18.68 -14.44 16.91
C ASN A 25 17.38 -13.70 16.51
N VAL A 26 17.29 -13.23 15.28
CA VAL A 26 16.27 -12.29 14.82
C VAL A 26 14.85 -12.79 15.07
N ASP A 27 14.50 -14.00 14.62
CA ASP A 27 13.14 -14.55 14.81
C ASP A 27 12.79 -14.72 16.30
N LYS A 28 13.77 -15.05 17.18
CA LYS A 28 13.56 -15.10 18.62
C LYS A 28 13.20 -13.74 19.20
N ILE A 29 13.93 -12.70 18.79
CA ILE A 29 13.66 -11.31 19.21
C ILE A 29 12.29 -10.88 18.69
N PHE A 30 12.02 -11.10 17.42
CA PHE A 30 10.72 -10.76 16.81
C PHE A 30 9.56 -11.41 17.60
N ARG A 31 9.64 -12.70 17.89
CA ARG A 31 8.59 -13.40 18.66
C ARG A 31 8.38 -12.87 20.07
N ARG A 32 9.38 -12.23 20.68
CA ARG A 32 9.23 -11.57 21.98
C ARG A 32 8.47 -10.25 21.91
N ILE A 33 8.54 -9.57 20.78
CA ILE A 33 8.01 -8.22 20.66
C ILE A 33 6.80 -8.10 19.71
N LYS A 34 6.55 -9.09 18.85
CA LYS A 34 5.49 -8.99 17.82
C LYS A 34 4.10 -8.66 18.37
N GLN A 35 3.75 -9.16 19.56
CA GLN A 35 2.45 -8.87 20.20
C GLN A 35 2.29 -7.41 20.63
N PHE A 36 3.34 -6.61 20.60
CA PHE A 36 3.30 -5.19 20.96
C PHE A 36 3.24 -4.28 19.71
N GLY A 37 3.19 -4.84 18.51
CA GLY A 37 3.11 -4.09 17.27
C GLY A 37 1.78 -3.39 17.07
N GLY A 38 0.76 -3.73 17.85
CA GLY A 38 -0.57 -3.17 17.68
C GLY A 38 -1.21 -3.70 16.41
N ASP A 39 -1.73 -2.79 15.59
CA ASP A 39 -2.36 -3.10 14.32
C ASP A 39 -1.83 -2.16 13.22
N SER A 40 -1.81 -2.64 11.98
CA SER A 40 -1.43 -1.85 10.80
C SER A 40 -0.09 -1.13 10.97
N ARG A 41 -0.03 0.14 10.59
CA ARG A 41 1.15 1.01 10.65
C ARG A 41 1.73 1.21 12.06
N GLN A 42 0.98 0.91 13.11
CA GLN A 42 1.48 0.95 14.49
C GLN A 42 2.62 -0.06 14.72
N ALA A 43 2.68 -1.11 13.91
CA ALA A 43 3.71 -2.14 13.96
C ALA A 43 5.12 -1.66 13.57
N GLY A 44 5.25 -0.48 12.98
CA GLY A 44 6.52 0.03 12.48
C GLY A 44 7.66 0.04 13.49
N GLY A 45 7.38 0.18 14.79
CA GLY A 45 8.38 0.08 15.84
C GLY A 45 8.96 -1.33 16.00
N VAL A 46 8.13 -2.36 15.89
CA VAL A 46 8.55 -3.78 15.92
C VAL A 46 9.32 -4.11 14.64
N CYS A 47 8.78 -3.70 13.49
CA CYS A 47 9.40 -3.93 12.18
C CYS A 47 10.80 -3.31 12.10
N ALA A 48 10.95 -2.07 12.57
CA ALA A 48 12.25 -1.38 12.60
C ALA A 48 13.31 -2.11 13.44
N ILE A 49 12.93 -2.70 14.57
CA ILE A 49 13.82 -3.50 15.40
C ILE A 49 14.22 -4.79 14.66
N GLU A 50 13.29 -5.44 14.01
CA GLU A 50 13.53 -6.67 13.26
C GLU A 50 14.49 -6.40 12.08
N VAL A 51 14.25 -5.37 11.30
CA VAL A 51 15.13 -4.93 10.20
C VAL A 51 16.53 -4.60 10.71
N ALA A 52 16.65 -3.87 11.83
CA ALA A 52 17.94 -3.56 12.43
C ALA A 52 18.70 -4.83 12.91
N CYS A 53 17.99 -5.82 13.42
CA CYS A 53 18.60 -7.10 13.80
C CYS A 53 19.14 -7.86 12.58
N TRP A 54 18.45 -7.83 11.45
CA TRP A 54 18.94 -8.40 10.19
C TRP A 54 20.18 -7.69 9.66
N ASP A 55 20.21 -6.36 9.71
CA ASP A 55 21.39 -5.57 9.33
C ASP A 55 22.60 -5.95 10.19
N ILE A 56 22.42 -6.07 11.52
CA ILE A 56 23.48 -6.52 12.44
C ILE A 56 23.92 -7.96 12.11
N ALA A 57 22.98 -8.88 11.87
CA ALA A 57 23.30 -10.26 11.56
C ALA A 57 24.09 -10.39 10.25
N GLY A 58 23.68 -9.68 9.20
CA GLY A 58 24.40 -9.63 7.93
C GLY A 58 25.83 -9.13 8.08
N LYS A 59 26.01 -8.04 8.83
CA LYS A 59 27.33 -7.46 9.13
C LYS A 59 28.19 -8.40 9.98
N ALA A 60 27.60 -9.05 10.99
CA ALA A 60 28.31 -9.96 11.87
C ALA A 60 28.84 -11.20 11.14
N TRP A 61 28.11 -11.70 10.16
CA TRP A 61 28.52 -12.85 9.35
C TRP A 61 29.21 -12.49 8.03
N GLY A 62 29.26 -11.23 7.68
CA GLY A 62 29.91 -10.76 6.46
C GLY A 62 29.18 -11.14 5.19
N VAL A 63 27.86 -11.29 5.26
CA VAL A 63 27.02 -11.68 4.12
C VAL A 63 25.80 -10.77 3.97
N PRO A 64 25.26 -10.57 2.74
CA PRO A 64 24.04 -9.82 2.56
C PRO A 64 22.83 -10.54 3.15
N VAL A 65 21.83 -9.78 3.62
CA VAL A 65 20.66 -10.34 4.30
C VAL A 65 19.89 -11.34 3.43
N TRP A 66 19.75 -11.11 2.12
CA TRP A 66 19.08 -12.07 1.23
C TRP A 66 19.72 -13.47 1.26
N GLN A 67 21.01 -13.57 1.54
CA GLN A 67 21.71 -14.87 1.66
C GLN A 67 21.27 -15.61 2.93
N LEU A 68 21.03 -14.90 4.03
CA LEU A 68 20.52 -15.46 5.26
C LEU A 68 19.05 -15.89 5.17
N LEU A 69 18.33 -15.35 4.19
CA LEU A 69 16.93 -15.68 3.91
C LEU A 69 16.75 -16.90 2.98
N GLY A 70 17.84 -17.57 2.64
CA GLY A 70 17.82 -18.78 1.79
C GLY A 70 18.46 -18.61 0.42
N GLY A 71 19.03 -17.43 0.14
CA GLY A 71 19.64 -17.10 -1.15
C GLY A 71 18.71 -16.31 -2.07
N LYS A 72 19.22 -15.92 -3.23
CA LYS A 72 18.48 -15.07 -4.16
C LYS A 72 17.93 -15.85 -5.36
N PHE A 73 16.75 -15.49 -5.81
CA PHE A 73 16.12 -15.95 -7.03
C PHE A 73 16.42 -15.04 -8.23
N ARG A 74 16.87 -13.79 -7.99
CA ARG A 74 17.12 -12.79 -9.03
C ARG A 74 18.23 -11.84 -8.68
N ASP A 75 18.89 -11.30 -9.72
CA ASP A 75 19.97 -10.35 -9.61
C ASP A 75 19.49 -8.89 -9.79
N THR A 76 18.32 -8.71 -10.39
CA THR A 76 17.69 -7.41 -10.61
C THR A 76 16.29 -7.41 -10.02
N ILE A 77 15.87 -6.28 -9.46
CA ILE A 77 14.55 -6.10 -8.88
C ILE A 77 13.72 -5.25 -9.83
N ARG A 78 12.60 -5.81 -10.32
CA ARG A 78 11.62 -5.07 -11.09
C ARG A 78 10.90 -4.10 -10.17
N CYS A 79 10.88 -2.82 -10.56
CA CYS A 79 10.20 -1.79 -9.81
C CYS A 79 9.02 -1.22 -10.59
N TYR A 80 8.05 -0.68 -9.89
CA TYR A 80 7.03 0.20 -10.42
C TYR A 80 7.02 1.50 -9.62
N CYS A 81 6.42 2.54 -10.18
CA CYS A 81 6.38 3.85 -9.56
C CYS A 81 4.93 4.26 -9.38
N ASP A 82 4.56 4.60 -8.17
CA ASP A 82 3.36 5.37 -7.94
C ASP A 82 3.51 6.76 -8.53
N THR A 83 2.47 7.27 -9.16
CA THR A 83 2.58 8.46 -10.02
C THR A 83 1.45 9.41 -9.73
N ASP A 84 1.81 10.63 -9.33
CA ASP A 84 0.90 11.74 -9.10
C ASP A 84 0.78 12.66 -10.32
N SER A 85 -0.37 13.31 -10.43
CA SER A 85 -0.60 14.40 -11.36
C SER A 85 -1.68 15.35 -10.84
N GLU A 86 -1.43 16.64 -10.90
CA GLU A 86 -2.42 17.66 -10.52
C GLU A 86 -3.47 17.92 -11.63
N GLY A 87 -3.30 17.33 -12.80
CA GLY A 87 -4.13 17.56 -13.98
C GLY A 87 -5.23 16.53 -14.20
N GLY A 88 -5.87 16.60 -15.36
CA GLY A 88 -6.84 15.59 -15.80
C GLY A 88 -6.19 14.30 -16.29
N GLY A 89 -7.00 13.36 -16.80
CA GLY A 89 -6.52 12.05 -17.25
C GLY A 89 -5.42 12.10 -18.30
N ARG A 90 -5.43 13.10 -19.21
CA ARG A 90 -4.34 13.27 -20.18
C ARG A 90 -3.01 13.68 -19.53
N ASP A 91 -3.04 14.48 -18.48
CA ASP A 91 -1.84 14.91 -17.79
C ASP A 91 -1.27 13.76 -16.93
N MET A 92 -2.14 13.00 -16.27
CA MET A 92 -1.75 11.73 -15.66
C MET A 92 -1.15 10.78 -16.70
N GLY A 93 -1.78 10.65 -17.86
CA GLY A 93 -1.24 9.85 -18.97
C GLY A 93 0.17 10.27 -19.40
N LYS A 94 0.47 11.58 -19.44
CA LYS A 94 1.83 12.10 -19.72
C LYS A 94 2.82 11.75 -18.63
N ALA A 95 2.43 11.94 -17.35
CA ALA A 95 3.26 11.57 -16.22
C ALA A 95 3.61 10.07 -16.23
N LEU A 96 2.61 9.22 -16.47
CA LEU A 96 2.83 7.77 -16.65
C LEU A 96 3.72 7.48 -17.88
N LYS A 97 3.58 8.23 -18.97
CA LYS A 97 4.42 8.07 -20.16
C LYS A 97 5.89 8.38 -19.87
N GLU A 98 6.18 9.39 -19.05
CA GLU A 98 7.54 9.68 -18.58
C GLU A 98 8.13 8.51 -17.78
N ARG A 99 7.31 7.82 -16.96
CA ARG A 99 7.75 6.58 -16.28
C ARG A 99 8.12 5.48 -17.28
N MET A 100 7.30 5.31 -18.32
CA MET A 100 7.60 4.34 -19.40
C MET A 100 8.93 4.67 -20.10
N GLU A 101 9.19 5.95 -20.39
CA GLU A 101 10.43 6.42 -21.02
C GLU A 101 11.66 6.23 -20.11
N ARG A 102 11.48 6.22 -18.79
CA ARG A 102 12.51 5.86 -17.80
C ARG A 102 12.73 4.34 -17.66
N GLY A 103 11.94 3.51 -18.37
CA GLY A 103 12.10 2.07 -18.40
C GLY A 103 11.23 1.29 -17.41
N PHE A 104 10.28 1.94 -16.74
CA PHE A 104 9.31 1.22 -15.91
C PHE A 104 8.39 0.36 -16.76
N THR A 105 8.20 -0.89 -16.37
CA THR A 105 7.38 -1.89 -17.08
C THR A 105 6.12 -2.27 -16.29
N PHE A 106 5.85 -1.53 -15.22
CA PHE A 106 4.63 -1.52 -14.42
C PHE A 106 4.37 -0.09 -13.98
N LEU A 107 3.12 0.32 -13.98
CA LEU A 107 2.69 1.68 -13.62
C LEU A 107 1.61 1.62 -12.56
N LYS A 108 1.55 2.62 -11.68
CA LYS A 108 0.49 2.79 -10.68
C LYS A 108 0.09 4.26 -10.62
N MET A 109 -1.17 4.52 -10.34
CA MET A 109 -1.70 5.85 -10.10
C MET A 109 -2.89 5.78 -9.15
N ASP A 110 -3.17 6.88 -8.46
CA ASP A 110 -4.38 7.04 -7.67
C ASP A 110 -5.60 7.27 -8.57
N LEU A 111 -6.67 6.53 -8.30
CA LEU A 111 -7.97 6.72 -8.94
C LEU A 111 -9.07 6.63 -7.87
N GLY A 112 -9.19 7.65 -7.04
CA GLY A 112 -10.08 7.67 -5.88
C GLY A 112 -11.11 8.79 -5.93
N ILE A 113 -11.83 8.93 -4.81
CA ILE A 113 -12.85 9.98 -4.63
C ILE A 113 -12.23 11.39 -4.62
N GLU A 114 -10.94 11.52 -4.39
CA GLU A 114 -10.21 12.78 -4.42
C GLU A 114 -10.36 13.50 -5.76
N LEU A 115 -10.33 12.77 -6.85
CA LEU A 115 -10.53 13.30 -8.21
C LEU A 115 -11.95 13.85 -8.43
N LEU A 116 -12.91 13.42 -7.61
CA LEU A 116 -14.33 13.76 -7.73
C LEU A 116 -14.76 14.91 -6.80
N MET A 117 -13.95 15.23 -5.78
CA MET A 117 -14.36 16.17 -4.73
C MET A 117 -14.72 17.55 -5.26
N ASP A 118 -14.07 18.01 -6.33
CA ASP A 118 -14.30 19.31 -6.95
C ASP A 118 -15.20 19.24 -8.20
N VAL A 119 -15.72 18.06 -8.53
CA VAL A 119 -16.64 17.85 -9.65
C VAL A 119 -18.09 17.93 -9.16
N PRO A 120 -18.84 19.01 -9.45
CA PRO A 120 -20.20 19.16 -8.93
C PRO A 120 -21.11 18.01 -9.34
N GLY A 121 -21.73 17.35 -8.33
CA GLY A 121 -22.65 16.25 -8.53
C GLY A 121 -21.99 14.89 -8.83
N ALA A 122 -20.66 14.77 -8.76
CA ALA A 122 -19.97 13.50 -8.93
C ALA A 122 -20.03 12.61 -7.68
N LEU A 123 -20.14 13.20 -6.50
CA LEU A 123 -20.31 12.50 -5.22
C LEU A 123 -21.63 12.90 -4.56
N SER A 124 -22.30 11.93 -3.96
CA SER A 124 -23.32 12.11 -2.94
C SER A 124 -22.65 11.86 -1.57
N ALA A 125 -22.72 12.84 -0.66
CA ALA A 125 -22.06 12.76 0.64
C ALA A 125 -22.90 13.49 1.70
N PRO A 126 -22.70 13.22 3.00
CA PRO A 126 -23.31 13.98 4.06
C PRO A 126 -23.04 15.48 3.96
N LEU A 127 -24.02 16.31 4.34
CA LEU A 127 -23.93 17.75 4.22
C LEU A 127 -22.68 18.33 4.91
N GLY A 128 -21.88 19.10 4.16
CA GLY A 128 -20.65 19.71 4.67
C GLY A 128 -19.44 18.77 4.78
N PHE A 129 -19.61 17.46 4.56
CA PHE A 129 -18.53 16.48 4.69
C PHE A 129 -17.37 16.76 3.72
N LEU A 130 -17.65 16.90 2.43
CA LEU A 130 -16.63 17.15 1.41
C LEU A 130 -15.88 18.46 1.64
N GLN A 131 -16.57 19.50 2.14
CA GLN A 131 -15.93 20.77 2.49
C GLN A 131 -14.94 20.57 3.64
N LYS A 132 -15.32 19.85 4.70
CA LYS A 132 -14.45 19.54 5.84
C LYS A 132 -13.23 18.72 5.41
N MET A 133 -13.40 17.74 4.54
CA MET A 133 -12.28 16.97 3.98
C MET A 133 -11.30 17.87 3.22
N ARG A 134 -11.78 18.79 2.39
CA ARG A 134 -10.92 19.73 1.66
C ARG A 134 -10.12 20.64 2.60
N GLU A 135 -10.79 21.18 3.63
CA GLU A 135 -10.15 22.02 4.64
C GLU A 135 -9.06 21.26 5.40
N TYR A 136 -9.32 20.02 5.76
CA TYR A 136 -8.35 19.14 6.40
C TYR A 136 -7.14 18.85 5.49
N LYS A 137 -7.38 18.43 4.26
CA LYS A 137 -6.28 18.20 3.28
C LYS A 137 -5.40 19.44 3.14
N LYS A 138 -5.98 20.61 2.94
CA LYS A 138 -5.22 21.86 2.83
C LYS A 138 -4.35 22.11 4.08
N THR A 139 -4.84 21.81 5.27
CA THR A 139 -4.09 21.98 6.51
C THR A 139 -2.95 20.97 6.63
N VAL A 140 -3.20 19.71 6.33
CA VAL A 140 -2.21 18.62 6.44
C VAL A 140 -1.09 18.78 5.39
N PHE A 141 -1.44 19.00 4.12
CA PHE A 141 -0.44 19.11 3.05
C PHE A 141 0.28 20.46 3.00
N ALA A 142 -0.31 21.54 3.54
CA ALA A 142 0.37 22.82 3.64
C ALA A 142 1.38 22.89 4.80
N THR A 143 1.39 21.88 5.67
CA THR A 143 2.24 21.87 6.87
C THR A 143 3.47 20.98 6.59
N PRO A 144 4.71 21.48 6.76
CA PRO A 144 5.92 20.66 6.55
C PRO A 144 5.89 19.37 7.36
N HIS A 145 6.31 18.26 6.77
CA HIS A 145 6.40 16.97 7.44
C HIS A 145 7.14 17.11 8.78
N GLY A 146 6.52 16.66 9.86
CA GLY A 146 7.06 16.72 11.22
C GLY A 146 6.68 17.95 12.03
N SER A 147 5.98 18.94 11.45
CA SER A 147 5.50 20.16 12.16
C SER A 147 3.98 20.19 12.38
N ILE A 148 3.26 19.11 12.04
CA ILE A 148 1.81 19.03 12.26
C ILE A 148 1.55 19.06 13.77
N ASP A 149 0.82 20.08 14.24
CA ASP A 149 0.37 20.11 15.62
C ASP A 149 -0.56 18.92 15.87
N PRO A 150 -0.20 17.99 16.78
CA PRO A 150 -1.07 16.84 17.10
C PRO A 150 -2.49 17.23 17.52
N ARG A 151 -2.69 18.51 17.97
CA ARG A 151 -4.00 19.04 18.31
C ARG A 151 -4.83 19.36 17.08
N ALA A 152 -4.21 19.72 15.97
CA ALA A 152 -4.89 19.91 14.69
C ALA A 152 -5.40 18.60 14.10
N MET A 153 -4.79 17.46 14.48
CA MET A 153 -5.21 16.11 14.12
C MET A 153 -6.33 15.57 15.02
N ARG A 154 -6.76 16.33 16.05
CA ARG A 154 -7.86 15.94 16.93
C ARG A 154 -9.13 16.67 16.51
N GLY A 155 -10.23 15.94 16.37
CA GLY A 155 -11.54 16.49 16.10
C GLY A 155 -12.22 15.91 14.87
N GLU A 156 -13.27 16.54 14.42
CA GLU A 156 -14.14 16.07 13.33
C GLU A 156 -13.38 15.68 12.04
N ALA A 157 -12.31 16.40 11.71
CA ALA A 157 -11.53 16.09 10.51
C ALA A 157 -10.77 14.77 10.63
N TYR A 158 -10.19 14.47 11.81
CA TYR A 158 -9.54 13.18 12.06
C TYR A 158 -10.56 12.04 12.00
N ASP A 159 -11.73 12.22 12.60
CA ASP A 159 -12.80 11.23 12.58
C ASP A 159 -13.26 10.92 11.14
N LEU A 160 -13.30 11.93 10.26
CA LEU A 160 -13.68 11.76 8.87
C LEU A 160 -12.76 10.81 8.11
N PHE A 161 -11.44 10.90 8.32
CA PHE A 161 -10.45 10.04 7.66
C PHE A 161 -10.36 8.64 8.28
N ASN A 162 -10.83 8.48 9.51
CA ASN A 162 -10.84 7.19 10.21
C ASN A 162 -12.22 6.51 10.19
N THR A 163 -13.20 7.08 9.49
CA THR A 163 -14.50 6.45 9.32
C THR A 163 -14.40 5.35 8.28
N GLU A 164 -14.79 4.14 8.65
CA GLU A 164 -14.80 2.99 7.74
C GLU A 164 -15.70 3.22 6.53
N HIS A 165 -15.41 2.55 5.40
CA HIS A 165 -16.05 2.72 4.10
C HIS A 165 -17.57 2.87 4.14
N TYR A 166 -18.28 1.93 4.79
CA TYR A 166 -19.74 1.92 4.83
C TYR A 166 -20.37 2.90 5.82
N PHE A 167 -19.58 3.61 6.62
CA PHE A 167 -20.06 4.62 7.56
C PHE A 167 -19.84 6.05 7.10
N THR A 168 -19.11 6.27 6.02
CA THR A 168 -18.88 7.62 5.49
C THR A 168 -20.13 8.23 4.89
N GLY A 169 -21.05 7.42 4.34
CA GLY A 169 -22.19 7.87 3.58
C GLY A 169 -21.82 8.53 2.24
N ILE A 170 -20.58 8.36 1.77
CA ILE A 170 -20.14 8.85 0.45
C ILE A 170 -20.49 7.81 -0.60
N HIS A 171 -21.17 8.26 -1.67
CA HIS A 171 -21.46 7.44 -2.84
C HIS A 171 -20.96 8.12 -4.11
N ILE A 172 -20.44 7.34 -5.05
CA ILE A 172 -20.13 7.81 -6.40
C ILE A 172 -21.42 7.81 -7.20
N THR A 173 -21.76 8.97 -7.77
CA THR A 173 -22.92 9.08 -8.67
C THR A 173 -22.58 8.55 -10.06
N GLU A 174 -23.59 8.37 -10.95
CA GLU A 174 -23.34 8.04 -12.34
C GLU A 174 -22.42 9.06 -13.02
N LYS A 175 -22.56 10.36 -12.70
CA LYS A 175 -21.66 11.41 -13.19
C LYS A 175 -20.21 11.21 -12.69
N GLY A 176 -20.04 10.79 -11.45
CA GLY A 176 -18.71 10.48 -10.91
C GLY A 176 -18.09 9.25 -11.58
N LEU A 177 -18.89 8.20 -11.81
CA LEU A 177 -18.44 7.02 -12.53
C LEU A 177 -18.04 7.36 -13.98
N ASP A 178 -18.82 8.20 -14.67
CA ASP A 178 -18.51 8.68 -16.02
C ASP A 178 -17.20 9.49 -16.03
N PHE A 179 -16.98 10.30 -15.00
CA PHE A 179 -15.74 11.08 -14.87
C PHE A 179 -14.52 10.18 -14.71
N LEU A 180 -14.54 9.20 -13.78
CA LEU A 180 -13.42 8.30 -13.54
C LEU A 180 -13.16 7.39 -14.75
N GLU A 181 -14.19 6.91 -15.41
CA GLU A 181 -14.08 6.16 -16.65
C GLU A 181 -13.41 6.99 -17.76
N ASN A 182 -13.83 8.26 -17.91
CA ASN A 182 -13.23 9.19 -18.87
C ASN A 182 -11.77 9.50 -18.53
N TYR A 183 -11.48 9.72 -17.25
CA TYR A 183 -10.11 9.94 -16.76
C TYR A 183 -9.19 8.78 -17.15
N MET A 184 -9.62 7.53 -16.88
CA MET A 184 -8.86 6.34 -17.26
C MET A 184 -8.71 6.18 -18.76
N ARG A 185 -9.76 6.50 -19.53
CA ARG A 185 -9.71 6.50 -21.00
C ARG A 185 -8.66 7.47 -21.52
N GLU A 186 -8.62 8.69 -21.00
CA GLU A 186 -7.63 9.71 -21.37
C GLU A 186 -6.21 9.29 -21.01
N CYS A 187 -6.00 8.62 -19.86
CA CYS A 187 -4.70 8.03 -19.52
C CYS A 187 -4.28 7.00 -20.58
N ARG A 188 -5.17 6.07 -20.94
CA ARG A 188 -4.90 5.03 -21.93
C ARG A 188 -4.69 5.56 -23.36
N GLU A 189 -5.33 6.67 -23.73
CA GLU A 189 -5.06 7.34 -25.01
C GLU A 189 -3.61 7.82 -25.13
N VAL A 190 -2.97 8.15 -24.02
CA VAL A 190 -1.57 8.61 -23.97
C VAL A 190 -0.59 7.44 -23.79
N THR A 191 -0.89 6.53 -22.85
CA THR A 191 0.03 5.44 -22.49
C THR A 191 -0.05 4.24 -23.40
N GLY A 192 -1.19 4.04 -24.11
CA GLY A 192 -1.48 2.77 -24.79
C GLY A 192 -1.73 1.62 -23.79
N TYR A 193 -1.59 0.38 -24.26
CA TYR A 193 -1.90 -0.84 -23.50
C TYR A 193 -0.70 -1.78 -23.36
N GLU A 194 0.48 -1.36 -23.78
CA GLU A 194 1.70 -2.20 -23.75
C GLU A 194 2.19 -2.43 -22.32
N ILE A 195 2.00 -1.44 -21.44
CA ILE A 195 2.39 -1.53 -20.03
C ILE A 195 1.15 -1.55 -19.14
N PRO A 196 1.06 -2.51 -18.19
CA PRO A 196 -0.02 -2.58 -17.22
C PRO A 196 -0.06 -1.35 -16.31
N ILE A 197 -1.26 -0.87 -15.97
CA ILE A 197 -1.50 0.22 -15.01
C ILE A 197 -2.34 -0.34 -13.87
N ALA A 198 -1.86 -0.20 -12.64
CA ALA A 198 -2.62 -0.41 -11.43
C ALA A 198 -3.30 0.88 -10.96
N ILE A 199 -4.37 0.74 -10.21
CA ILE A 199 -5.06 1.87 -9.56
C ILE A 199 -5.18 1.63 -8.07
N ASP A 200 -5.15 2.71 -7.29
CA ASP A 200 -5.19 2.73 -5.84
C ASP A 200 -6.19 3.76 -5.29
N HIS A 201 -6.39 3.75 -3.97
CA HIS A 201 -7.11 4.76 -3.18
C HIS A 201 -8.60 4.90 -3.47
N LEU A 202 -9.31 3.77 -3.63
CA LEU A 202 -10.78 3.79 -3.76
C LEU A 202 -11.51 4.00 -2.44
N GLY A 203 -10.82 4.12 -1.32
CA GLY A 203 -11.35 4.21 0.02
C GLY A 203 -12.58 5.12 0.19
N HIS A 204 -13.30 4.93 1.28
CA HIS A 204 -14.45 5.73 1.70
C HIS A 204 -15.76 5.57 0.89
N ILE A 205 -15.85 4.58 0.00
CA ILE A 205 -17.08 4.27 -0.75
C ILE A 205 -17.58 2.86 -0.43
N PRO A 206 -18.90 2.60 -0.50
CA PRO A 206 -19.45 1.28 -0.22
C PRO A 206 -19.12 0.27 -1.34
N LEU A 207 -19.21 -1.00 -1.01
CA LEU A 207 -18.91 -2.12 -1.91
C LEU A 207 -19.64 -2.02 -3.25
N GLU A 208 -20.93 -1.62 -3.24
CA GLU A 208 -21.74 -1.49 -4.44
C GLU A 208 -21.17 -0.47 -5.43
N ASP A 209 -20.60 0.61 -4.94
CA ASP A 209 -19.96 1.63 -5.77
C ASP A 209 -18.59 1.15 -6.27
N CYS A 210 -17.83 0.42 -5.45
CA CYS A 210 -16.60 -0.27 -5.91
C CYS A 210 -16.91 -1.26 -7.05
N ILE A 211 -18.00 -2.04 -6.94
CA ILE A 211 -18.41 -2.98 -7.99
C ILE A 211 -18.79 -2.25 -9.28
N LYS A 212 -19.57 -1.16 -9.19
CA LYS A 212 -19.95 -0.37 -10.37
C LYS A 212 -18.71 0.19 -11.07
N LEU A 213 -17.78 0.78 -10.29
CA LEU A 213 -16.54 1.33 -10.81
C LEU A 213 -15.67 0.25 -11.46
N ALA A 214 -15.43 -0.86 -10.76
CA ALA A 214 -14.64 -1.98 -11.27
C ALA A 214 -15.15 -2.47 -12.63
N ARG A 215 -16.47 -2.66 -12.78
CA ARG A 215 -17.10 -3.07 -14.06
C ARG A 215 -16.89 -2.06 -15.18
N ARG A 216 -16.94 -0.76 -14.89
CA ARG A 216 -16.67 0.27 -15.90
C ARG A 216 -15.20 0.28 -16.34
N LEU A 217 -14.30 -0.12 -15.44
CA LEU A 217 -12.86 -0.11 -15.68
C LEU A 217 -12.33 -1.40 -16.34
N GLU A 218 -13.09 -2.49 -16.40
CA GLU A 218 -12.66 -3.77 -17.00
C GLU A 218 -12.06 -3.62 -18.41
N LYS A 219 -12.65 -2.77 -19.23
CA LYS A 219 -12.21 -2.52 -20.62
C LYS A 219 -10.84 -1.85 -20.73
N PHE A 220 -10.30 -1.32 -19.64
CA PHE A 220 -8.99 -0.66 -19.64
C PHE A 220 -7.83 -1.60 -19.27
N ASN A 221 -8.11 -2.88 -19.04
CA ASN A 221 -7.11 -3.91 -18.75
C ASN A 221 -6.16 -3.49 -17.64
N LEU A 222 -6.71 -3.27 -16.45
CA LEU A 222 -5.94 -2.88 -15.29
C LEU A 222 -5.06 -4.03 -14.80
N ALA A 223 -3.89 -3.68 -14.27
CA ALA A 223 -3.01 -4.64 -13.61
C ALA A 223 -3.64 -5.17 -12.32
N TRP A 224 -4.15 -4.29 -11.49
CA TRP A 224 -4.97 -4.56 -10.30
C TRP A 224 -5.68 -3.29 -9.82
N MET A 225 -6.69 -3.49 -9.00
CA MET A 225 -7.35 -2.48 -8.18
C MET A 225 -6.94 -2.73 -6.73
N GLU A 226 -6.29 -1.75 -6.12
CA GLU A 226 -5.71 -1.83 -4.78
C GLU A 226 -6.65 -1.23 -3.73
N ASP A 227 -6.69 -1.84 -2.56
CA ASP A 227 -7.38 -1.39 -1.35
C ASP A 227 -8.83 -0.91 -1.55
N ALA A 228 -9.54 -1.57 -2.49
CA ALA A 228 -10.91 -1.20 -2.85
C ALA A 228 -11.91 -1.31 -1.68
N VAL A 229 -11.68 -2.24 -0.74
CA VAL A 229 -12.51 -2.45 0.45
C VAL A 229 -11.60 -2.80 1.64
N PRO A 230 -12.05 -2.62 2.90
CA PRO A 230 -11.23 -2.93 4.07
C PRO A 230 -10.72 -4.37 4.07
N TRP A 231 -9.43 -4.56 4.30
CA TRP A 231 -8.80 -5.87 4.24
C TRP A 231 -9.40 -6.89 5.23
N GLN A 232 -9.94 -6.42 6.36
CA GLN A 232 -10.57 -7.25 7.39
C GLN A 232 -11.87 -7.90 6.90
N GLN A 233 -12.49 -7.34 5.85
CA GLN A 233 -13.81 -7.75 5.37
C GLN A 233 -13.70 -8.76 4.22
N THR A 234 -13.19 -9.95 4.50
CA THR A 234 -12.91 -11.00 3.50
C THR A 234 -14.13 -11.33 2.61
N GLU A 235 -15.35 -11.28 3.16
CA GLU A 235 -16.57 -11.53 2.39
C GLU A 235 -16.87 -10.41 1.38
N MET A 236 -16.48 -9.16 1.66
CA MET A 236 -16.60 -8.07 0.68
C MET A 236 -15.62 -8.30 -0.49
N TRP A 237 -14.39 -8.76 -0.21
CA TRP A 237 -13.41 -9.13 -1.23
C TRP A 237 -13.95 -10.22 -2.16
N LYS A 238 -14.59 -11.28 -1.63
CA LYS A 238 -15.22 -12.33 -2.43
C LYS A 238 -16.34 -11.79 -3.31
N GLN A 239 -17.17 -10.90 -2.78
CA GLN A 239 -18.27 -10.30 -3.54
C GLN A 239 -17.74 -9.40 -4.66
N LEU A 240 -16.74 -8.58 -4.38
CA LEU A 240 -16.10 -7.73 -5.39
C LEU A 240 -15.47 -8.58 -6.48
N HIS A 241 -14.68 -9.60 -6.11
CA HIS A 241 -14.03 -10.51 -7.05
C HIS A 241 -15.06 -11.24 -7.96
N ALA A 242 -16.18 -11.70 -7.38
CA ALA A 242 -17.22 -12.36 -8.15
C ALA A 242 -17.98 -11.42 -9.11
N ALA A 243 -17.86 -10.11 -8.92
CA ALA A 243 -18.59 -9.10 -9.67
C ALA A 243 -17.79 -8.45 -10.80
N THR A 244 -16.46 -8.66 -10.88
CA THR A 244 -15.58 -8.05 -11.89
C THR A 244 -14.47 -8.99 -12.31
N THR A 245 -13.91 -8.73 -13.50
CA THR A 245 -12.69 -9.40 -14.00
C THR A 245 -11.42 -8.62 -13.68
N VAL A 246 -11.52 -7.44 -13.08
CA VAL A 246 -10.34 -6.66 -12.66
C VAL A 246 -9.61 -7.41 -11.55
N PRO A 247 -8.30 -7.66 -11.68
CA PRO A 247 -7.52 -8.25 -10.60
C PRO A 247 -7.53 -7.37 -9.35
N LEU A 248 -7.63 -7.96 -8.16
CA LEU A 248 -7.70 -7.26 -6.89
C LEU A 248 -6.42 -7.43 -6.08
N GLY A 249 -6.02 -6.39 -5.35
CA GLY A 249 -4.84 -6.39 -4.49
C GLY A 249 -5.08 -5.62 -3.18
N THR A 250 -4.38 -6.03 -2.11
CA THR A 250 -4.33 -5.33 -0.81
C THR A 250 -3.13 -5.82 0.00
N GLY A 251 -2.77 -5.11 1.06
CA GLY A 251 -1.81 -5.65 2.01
C GLY A 251 -0.89 -4.67 2.70
N GLU A 252 -0.78 -3.43 2.27
CA GLU A 252 0.18 -2.46 2.83
C GLU A 252 -0.04 -2.18 4.33
N ASP A 253 -1.27 -2.24 4.78
CA ASP A 253 -1.68 -1.97 6.15
C ASP A 253 -1.88 -3.24 7.01
N ILE A 254 -1.47 -4.40 6.53
CA ILE A 254 -1.69 -5.65 7.25
C ILE A 254 -0.44 -6.04 8.05
N TYR A 255 -0.61 -6.20 9.35
CA TYR A 255 0.43 -6.67 10.26
C TYR A 255 0.30 -8.18 10.49
N LEU A 256 1.42 -8.90 10.42
CA LEU A 256 1.61 -10.35 10.59
C LEU A 256 0.94 -11.22 9.51
N LYS A 257 1.68 -12.24 9.08
CA LYS A 257 1.24 -13.21 8.06
C LYS A 257 -0.08 -13.91 8.39
N GLU A 258 -0.41 -14.05 9.68
CA GLU A 258 -1.65 -14.67 10.13
C GLU A 258 -2.88 -13.93 9.64
N ASN A 259 -2.79 -12.60 9.47
CA ASN A 259 -3.89 -11.75 9.01
C ASN A 259 -4.06 -11.76 7.47
N TYR A 260 -3.05 -12.15 6.72
CA TYR A 260 -3.16 -12.35 5.27
C TYR A 260 -3.84 -13.68 4.91
N LYS A 261 -3.76 -14.68 5.80
CA LYS A 261 -4.25 -16.03 5.51
C LYS A 261 -5.73 -16.08 5.11
N PRO A 262 -6.67 -15.42 5.79
CA PRO A 262 -8.08 -15.43 5.37
C PRO A 262 -8.30 -14.84 3.97
N LEU A 263 -7.52 -13.81 3.60
CA LEU A 263 -7.57 -13.21 2.27
C LEU A 263 -7.08 -14.19 1.21
N PHE A 264 -5.99 -14.91 1.42
CA PHE A 264 -5.51 -15.94 0.50
C PHE A 264 -6.50 -17.09 0.37
N GLU A 265 -7.04 -17.57 1.48
CA GLU A 265 -8.07 -18.64 1.49
C GLU A 265 -9.37 -18.22 0.79
N SER A 266 -9.63 -16.92 0.68
CA SER A 266 -10.82 -16.40 -0.01
C SER A 266 -10.80 -16.66 -1.52
N GLY A 267 -9.60 -16.78 -2.12
CA GLY A 267 -9.42 -16.84 -3.56
C GLY A 267 -9.74 -15.53 -4.30
N ALA A 268 -9.93 -14.42 -3.59
CA ALA A 268 -10.33 -13.14 -4.18
C ALA A 268 -9.14 -12.28 -4.66
N LEU A 269 -7.95 -12.49 -4.10
CA LEU A 269 -6.78 -11.69 -4.44
C LEU A 269 -5.98 -12.28 -5.61
N ALA A 270 -5.59 -11.43 -6.53
CA ALA A 270 -4.58 -11.72 -7.55
C ALA A 270 -3.18 -11.31 -7.08
N VAL A 271 -3.10 -10.26 -6.27
CA VAL A 271 -1.84 -9.64 -5.82
C VAL A 271 -1.93 -9.31 -4.33
N VAL A 272 -0.80 -9.42 -3.63
CA VAL A 272 -0.65 -8.99 -2.24
C VAL A 272 0.48 -7.98 -2.11
N HIS A 273 0.29 -6.93 -1.29
CA HIS A 273 1.20 -5.79 -1.17
C HIS A 273 1.76 -5.62 0.26
N PRO A 274 2.49 -6.60 0.84
CA PRO A 274 3.05 -6.40 2.16
C PRO A 274 4.12 -5.32 2.15
N ASP A 275 4.13 -4.51 3.20
CA ASP A 275 5.16 -3.52 3.46
C ASP A 275 6.11 -4.00 4.57
N VAL A 276 7.42 -3.88 4.37
CA VAL A 276 8.43 -4.39 5.32
C VAL A 276 8.35 -3.69 6.67
N LEU A 277 7.96 -2.41 6.71
CA LEU A 277 7.82 -1.66 7.96
C LEU A 277 6.41 -1.73 8.58
N THR A 278 5.50 -2.47 7.95
CA THR A 278 4.15 -2.75 8.48
C THR A 278 3.94 -4.23 8.78
N ALA A 279 4.33 -5.10 7.87
CA ALA A 279 3.96 -6.53 7.90
C ALA A 279 4.66 -7.35 8.99
N GLY A 280 5.74 -6.85 9.60
CA GLY A 280 6.50 -7.54 10.63
C GLY A 280 8.00 -7.62 10.38
N GLY A 281 8.53 -6.86 9.43
CA GLY A 281 9.93 -6.84 9.06
C GLY A 281 10.28 -7.77 7.91
N ILE A 282 11.56 -7.97 7.67
CA ILE A 282 12.12 -8.68 6.51
C ILE A 282 11.65 -10.14 6.46
N LEU A 283 11.80 -10.87 7.57
CA LEU A 283 11.47 -12.30 7.58
C LEU A 283 9.97 -12.57 7.49
N GLU A 284 9.16 -11.76 8.16
CA GLU A 284 7.71 -11.93 8.13
C GLU A 284 7.16 -11.59 6.74
N THR A 285 7.66 -10.52 6.08
CA THR A 285 7.30 -10.17 4.71
C THR A 285 7.67 -11.30 3.74
N LYS A 286 8.86 -11.91 3.90
CA LYS A 286 9.22 -13.10 3.11
C LYS A 286 8.25 -14.26 3.32
N LYS A 287 7.89 -14.57 4.58
CA LYS A 287 6.92 -15.63 4.88
C LYS A 287 5.54 -15.38 4.28
N ILE A 288 5.12 -14.09 4.18
CA ILE A 288 3.88 -13.72 3.49
C ILE A 288 3.98 -14.06 2.00
N GLY A 289 5.09 -13.70 1.34
CA GLY A 289 5.31 -14.04 -0.06
C GLY A 289 5.36 -15.56 -0.32
N ASP A 290 6.07 -16.32 0.54
CA ASP A 290 6.12 -17.77 0.46
C ASP A 290 4.71 -18.38 0.64
N MET A 291 3.90 -17.88 1.58
CA MET A 291 2.53 -18.33 1.79
C MET A 291 1.62 -17.95 0.61
N ALA A 292 1.76 -16.74 0.06
CA ALA A 292 0.98 -16.28 -1.10
C ALA A 292 1.19 -17.20 -2.32
N GLU A 293 2.40 -17.75 -2.50
CA GLU A 293 2.72 -18.70 -3.55
C GLU A 293 1.85 -19.97 -3.46
N ASP A 294 1.61 -20.47 -2.25
CA ASP A 294 0.78 -21.67 -2.03
C ASP A 294 -0.67 -21.47 -2.50
N TYR A 295 -1.13 -20.22 -2.56
CA TYR A 295 -2.48 -19.85 -2.99
C TYR A 295 -2.52 -19.25 -4.40
N GLY A 296 -1.39 -19.20 -5.12
CA GLY A 296 -1.31 -18.62 -6.46
C GLY A 296 -1.43 -17.10 -6.51
N VAL A 297 -1.23 -16.41 -5.38
CA VAL A 297 -1.28 -14.94 -5.27
C VAL A 297 0.12 -14.37 -5.46
N GLN A 298 0.30 -13.45 -6.39
CA GLN A 298 1.60 -12.82 -6.64
C GLN A 298 1.93 -11.76 -5.58
N MET A 299 3.21 -11.66 -5.19
CA MET A 299 3.65 -10.65 -4.25
C MET A 299 4.25 -9.44 -4.97
N ASN A 300 3.65 -8.29 -4.80
CA ASN A 300 4.28 -6.99 -4.91
C ASN A 300 4.71 -6.53 -3.51
N ILE A 301 5.73 -5.73 -3.41
CA ILE A 301 6.08 -5.11 -2.12
C ILE A 301 5.72 -3.64 -2.20
N HIS A 302 4.85 -3.19 -1.28
CA HIS A 302 4.60 -1.78 -1.04
C HIS A 302 5.84 -1.13 -0.43
N MET A 303 6.17 0.09 -0.84
CA MET A 303 7.28 0.87 -0.28
C MET A 303 7.09 2.35 -0.56
N ALA A 304 6.69 3.10 0.46
CA ALA A 304 6.47 4.55 0.42
C ALA A 304 7.43 5.33 1.35
N GLU A 305 8.43 4.67 1.92
CA GLU A 305 9.31 5.22 2.93
C GLU A 305 10.70 5.55 2.34
N SER A 306 11.69 5.61 3.24
CA SER A 306 13.06 6.02 2.91
C SER A 306 13.88 4.95 2.17
N PRO A 307 15.07 5.31 1.66
CA PRO A 307 15.99 4.35 1.06
C PRO A 307 16.36 3.16 1.93
N ILE A 308 16.29 3.28 3.27
CA ILE A 308 16.58 2.16 4.18
C ILE A 308 15.48 1.08 4.07
N ALA A 309 14.21 1.48 4.08
CA ALA A 309 13.09 0.58 3.85
C ALA A 309 13.17 -0.06 2.47
N CYS A 310 13.47 0.74 1.44
CA CYS A 310 13.66 0.26 0.07
C CYS A 310 14.73 -0.85 0.00
N LEU A 311 15.89 -0.66 0.61
CA LEU A 311 16.95 -1.67 0.63
C LEU A 311 16.53 -2.92 1.41
N ALA A 312 15.80 -2.78 2.51
CA ALA A 312 15.24 -3.93 3.22
C ALA A 312 14.25 -4.72 2.33
N ALA A 313 13.37 -4.02 1.63
CA ALA A 313 12.45 -4.61 0.66
C ALA A 313 13.17 -5.28 -0.51
N VAL A 314 14.28 -4.72 -1.01
CA VAL A 314 15.15 -5.33 -2.03
C VAL A 314 15.70 -6.68 -1.57
N HIS A 315 16.12 -6.80 -0.30
CA HIS A 315 16.58 -8.09 0.23
C HIS A 315 15.46 -9.14 0.27
N VAL A 316 14.24 -8.74 0.65
CA VAL A 316 13.06 -9.62 0.60
C VAL A 316 12.75 -10.02 -0.83
N ALA A 317 12.67 -9.05 -1.74
CA ALA A 317 12.38 -9.25 -3.16
C ALA A 317 13.38 -10.21 -3.83
N ALA A 318 14.67 -10.07 -3.52
CA ALA A 318 15.70 -10.97 -4.03
C ALA A 318 15.52 -12.40 -3.55
N ALA A 319 15.12 -12.59 -2.26
CA ALA A 319 15.03 -13.89 -1.61
C ALA A 319 13.64 -14.55 -1.68
N THR A 320 12.65 -13.91 -2.29
CA THR A 320 11.29 -14.46 -2.41
C THR A 320 11.01 -14.89 -3.85
N ARG A 321 10.68 -16.17 -4.05
CA ARG A 321 10.43 -16.71 -5.38
C ARG A 321 9.23 -16.04 -6.05
N ASN A 322 8.13 -15.91 -5.33
CA ASN A 322 6.84 -15.38 -5.78
C ASN A 322 6.78 -13.83 -5.86
N PHE A 323 7.92 -13.16 -6.00
CA PHE A 323 7.99 -11.71 -6.13
C PHE A 323 7.73 -11.26 -7.57
N MET A 324 6.87 -10.27 -7.75
CA MET A 324 6.54 -9.65 -9.04
C MET A 324 7.20 -8.28 -9.22
N SER A 325 7.01 -7.36 -8.28
CA SER A 325 7.58 -6.01 -8.35
C SER A 325 7.67 -5.31 -6.98
N LEU A 326 8.50 -4.28 -6.91
CA LEU A 326 8.70 -3.41 -5.74
C LEU A 326 8.28 -1.99 -6.09
N GLU A 327 7.51 -1.39 -5.22
CA GLU A 327 7.09 0.01 -5.33
C GLU A 327 8.24 0.99 -5.05
N LEU A 328 8.23 2.12 -5.76
CA LEU A 328 9.12 3.24 -5.53
C LEU A 328 8.35 4.55 -5.55
N HIS A 329 8.20 5.19 -4.38
CA HIS A 329 7.62 6.54 -4.27
C HIS A 329 8.65 7.65 -4.45
N SER A 330 9.91 7.39 -4.16
CA SER A 330 10.98 8.39 -4.14
C SER A 330 11.65 8.64 -5.50
N VAL A 331 11.01 8.26 -6.60
CA VAL A 331 11.58 8.40 -7.96
C VAL A 331 11.83 9.86 -8.34
N ASP A 332 11.06 10.79 -7.79
CA ASP A 332 11.11 12.22 -8.07
C ASP A 332 11.76 13.04 -6.95
N VAL A 333 12.20 12.37 -5.87
CA VAL A 333 12.95 13.04 -4.79
C VAL A 333 14.43 13.06 -5.16
N PRO A 334 15.08 14.25 -5.14
CA PRO A 334 16.50 14.37 -5.48
C PRO A 334 17.43 13.68 -4.49
#